data_c3a0fc5234e25161306310c7d680d65e
#
_entry.id   c3a0fc5234e25161306310c7d680d65e
#
_cell.length_a   1.000
_cell.length_b   1.000
_cell.length_c   1.000
_cell.angle_alpha   90.00
_cell.angle_beta   90.00
_cell.angle_gamma   90.00
#
_symmetry.space_group_name_H-M   'P 1'
#
loop_
_entity.id
_entity.type
_entity.pdbx_description
1 polymer ?
#
loop_
_entity_poly.entity_id
_entity_poly.type
_entity_poly.pdbx_seq_one_letter_code
_entity_poly.pdbx_strand_id
1 'polypeptide(L)'
;MKRTTKMTVLVAALAALNGFAFADEKGNQIMQTAADFKKPAFSRSQVIMTLEDKNGSKEDRQILEYGKEAGGKTYVVMDFKGPANVKDTRFLQITNDNGPDDKFIYLPSLKAVRRVNSSEGSKSFMGSDATYDDLSTREVSEDEHQYLRDEKKTVESGVTYDCYVVKEIPIEKKGTQYNYRLVWVDKETMYPIHTEMYDKNDKLVKVLEVLKIQKIDGYDMPMENKLKNVQTGHSTTLKILKVEVDKPLPDRVFTQNFLTTGK
;
A
#
# COMPACT_ATOMS: atom_id res chain seq x y z
N MET A 1 55.74 54.50 -31.39
CA MET A 1 54.31 54.30 -31.08
C MET A 1 53.94 52.83 -31.32
N LYS A 2 53.86 52.02 -30.28
CA LYS A 2 53.40 50.62 -30.37
C LYS A 2 52.08 50.52 -29.61
N ARG A 3 50.97 50.28 -30.28
CA ARG A 3 49.64 50.01 -29.73
C ARG A 3 49.60 48.55 -29.33
N THR A 4 49.47 48.30 -28.03
CA THR A 4 49.19 46.97 -27.46
C THR A 4 47.66 46.77 -27.39
N THR A 5 47.17 45.87 -28.21
CA THR A 5 45.76 45.43 -28.19
C THR A 5 45.56 44.44 -27.04
N LYS A 6 44.76 44.81 -26.07
CA LYS A 6 44.34 43.89 -24.98
C LYS A 6 43.21 43.00 -25.49
N MET A 7 43.45 41.70 -25.57
CA MET A 7 42.47 40.68 -25.90
C MET A 7 41.81 40.27 -24.60
N THR A 8 40.53 40.61 -24.45
CA THR A 8 39.70 40.20 -23.31
C THR A 8 39.19 38.80 -23.58
N VAL A 9 39.68 37.81 -22.82
CA VAL A 9 39.16 36.43 -22.85
C VAL A 9 37.92 36.38 -21.98
N LEU A 10 36.77 36.18 -22.61
CA LEU A 10 35.51 35.92 -21.96
C LEU A 10 35.45 34.43 -21.56
N VAL A 11 35.66 34.12 -20.30
CA VAL A 11 35.49 32.77 -19.74
C VAL A 11 34.00 32.59 -19.52
N ALA A 12 33.34 31.86 -20.41
CA ALA A 12 31.98 31.36 -20.18
C ALA A 12 32.04 30.19 -19.19
N ALA A 13 31.67 30.45 -17.95
CA ALA A 13 31.47 29.40 -16.97
C ALA A 13 30.20 28.63 -17.35
N LEU A 14 30.34 27.45 -17.96
CA LEU A 14 29.26 26.45 -18.04
C LEU A 14 29.05 25.91 -16.61
N ALA A 15 28.03 26.42 -15.96
CA ALA A 15 27.50 25.77 -14.75
C ALA A 15 26.82 24.45 -15.19
N ALA A 16 27.57 23.35 -15.08
CA ALA A 16 27.00 22.03 -15.17
C ALA A 16 26.06 21.89 -13.93
N LEU A 17 24.78 22.05 -14.13
CA LEU A 17 23.74 21.63 -13.19
C LEU A 17 23.82 20.11 -13.10
N ASN A 18 24.68 19.63 -12.19
CA ASN A 18 24.53 18.29 -11.66
C ASN A 18 23.19 18.28 -10.92
N GLY A 19 22.15 17.76 -11.57
CA GLY A 19 20.89 17.46 -10.93
C GLY A 19 21.12 16.35 -9.92
N PHE A 20 21.56 16.73 -8.73
CA PHE A 20 21.29 15.89 -7.56
C PHE A 20 19.77 15.84 -7.46
N ALA A 21 19.20 14.66 -7.62
CA ALA A 21 17.80 14.40 -7.30
C ALA A 21 17.67 14.58 -5.78
N PHE A 22 17.47 15.83 -5.32
CA PHE A 22 16.96 16.08 -4.00
C PHE A 22 15.56 15.49 -3.98
N ALA A 23 15.27 14.68 -2.96
CA ALA A 23 13.90 14.35 -2.63
C ALA A 23 13.11 15.65 -2.69
N ASP A 24 12.09 15.68 -3.56
CA ASP A 24 11.32 16.90 -3.78
C ASP A 24 10.55 17.18 -2.49
N GLU A 25 10.83 18.33 -1.86
CA GLU A 25 10.19 18.73 -0.60
C GLU A 25 8.65 18.67 -0.71
N LYS A 26 8.11 19.04 -1.88
CA LYS A 26 6.67 18.96 -2.16
C LYS A 26 6.19 17.50 -2.20
N GLY A 27 6.94 16.60 -2.84
CA GLY A 27 6.62 15.17 -2.88
C GLY A 27 6.61 14.55 -1.49
N ASN A 28 7.63 14.83 -0.69
CA ASN A 28 7.71 14.37 0.71
C ASN A 28 6.54 14.92 1.55
N GLN A 29 6.21 16.20 1.43
CA GLN A 29 5.12 16.80 2.18
C GLN A 29 3.76 16.18 1.82
N ILE A 30 3.50 15.92 0.53
CA ILE A 30 2.27 15.26 0.07
C ILE A 30 2.18 13.86 0.70
N MET A 31 3.24 13.06 0.60
CA MET A 31 3.23 11.68 1.08
C MET A 31 3.20 11.61 2.61
N GLN A 32 3.85 12.54 3.32
CA GLN A 32 3.74 12.63 4.77
C GLN A 32 2.29 12.95 5.19
N THR A 33 1.65 13.92 4.54
CA THR A 33 0.24 14.25 4.83
C THR A 33 -0.69 13.06 4.53
N ALA A 34 -0.41 12.31 3.46
CA ALA A 34 -1.15 11.10 3.13
C ALA A 34 -0.92 9.97 4.15
N ALA A 35 0.29 9.85 4.71
CA ALA A 35 0.61 8.86 5.75
C ALA A 35 0.00 9.21 7.11
N ASP A 36 -0.11 10.52 7.42
CA ASP A 36 -0.70 11.03 8.67
C ASP A 36 -2.25 10.98 8.65
N PHE A 37 -2.81 10.29 7.67
CA PHE A 37 -4.24 10.07 7.54
C PHE A 37 -4.87 9.52 8.83
N LYS A 38 -5.97 10.17 9.27
CA LYS A 38 -6.64 9.81 10.51
C LYS A 38 -7.25 8.41 10.43
N LYS A 39 -6.76 7.51 11.26
CA LYS A 39 -7.25 6.13 11.38
C LYS A 39 -8.07 5.97 12.66
N PRO A 40 -9.12 5.11 12.68
CA PRO A 40 -9.81 4.76 13.91
C PRO A 40 -8.89 3.95 14.84
N ALA A 41 -9.02 4.18 16.16
CA ALA A 41 -8.25 3.41 17.14
C ALA A 41 -8.57 1.89 17.09
N PHE A 42 -9.81 1.56 16.73
CA PHE A 42 -10.28 0.19 16.51
C PHE A 42 -11.18 0.14 15.29
N SER A 43 -11.09 -0.96 14.54
CA SER A 43 -12.03 -1.28 13.46
C SER A 43 -12.41 -2.76 13.48
N ARG A 44 -13.65 -3.06 13.12
CA ARG A 44 -14.14 -4.41 12.85
C ARG A 44 -14.94 -4.39 11.57
N SER A 45 -14.48 -5.13 10.56
CA SER A 45 -15.07 -5.12 9.23
C SER A 45 -15.52 -6.51 8.80
N GLN A 46 -16.63 -6.56 8.05
CA GLN A 46 -17.00 -7.71 7.23
C GLN A 46 -16.55 -7.41 5.80
N VAL A 47 -15.67 -8.21 5.27
CA VAL A 47 -15.01 -8.00 3.98
C VAL A 47 -15.30 -9.17 3.06
N ILE A 48 -15.60 -8.89 1.80
CA ILE A 48 -15.53 -9.85 0.71
C ILE A 48 -14.25 -9.58 -0.08
N MET A 49 -13.42 -10.61 -0.20
CA MET A 49 -12.28 -10.63 -1.10
C MET A 49 -12.67 -11.46 -2.32
N THR A 50 -12.82 -10.80 -3.48
CA THR A 50 -13.10 -11.45 -4.75
C THR A 50 -11.81 -11.61 -5.56
N LEU A 51 -11.44 -12.84 -5.87
CA LEU A 51 -10.37 -13.17 -6.82
C LEU A 51 -11.01 -13.37 -8.19
N GLU A 52 -10.53 -12.68 -9.22
CA GLU A 52 -11.04 -12.79 -10.57
C GLU A 52 -9.89 -13.14 -11.53
N ASP A 53 -10.03 -14.22 -12.28
CA ASP A 53 -9.06 -14.62 -13.27
C ASP A 53 -9.24 -13.85 -14.59
N LYS A 54 -8.29 -14.00 -15.52
CA LYS A 54 -8.32 -13.35 -16.83
C LYS A 54 -9.54 -13.70 -17.72
N ASN A 55 -10.27 -14.77 -17.38
CA ASN A 55 -11.46 -15.23 -18.11
C ASN A 55 -12.75 -14.76 -17.43
N GLY A 56 -12.64 -14.00 -16.31
CA GLY A 56 -13.77 -13.51 -15.53
C GLY A 56 -14.35 -14.51 -14.53
N SER A 57 -13.69 -15.66 -14.30
CA SER A 57 -14.09 -16.59 -13.23
C SER A 57 -13.77 -15.99 -11.86
N LYS A 58 -14.71 -16.09 -10.92
CA LYS A 58 -14.63 -15.42 -9.62
C LYS A 58 -14.70 -16.41 -8.47
N GLU A 59 -13.89 -16.16 -7.44
CA GLU A 59 -13.96 -16.81 -6.13
C GLU A 59 -14.12 -15.75 -5.05
N ASP A 60 -15.23 -15.80 -4.30
CA ASP A 60 -15.48 -14.90 -3.18
C ASP A 60 -15.05 -15.54 -1.85
N ARG A 61 -14.32 -14.77 -1.04
CA ARG A 61 -13.88 -15.15 0.30
C ARG A 61 -14.46 -14.19 1.33
N GLN A 62 -15.09 -14.75 2.34
CA GLN A 62 -15.64 -14.01 3.45
C GLN A 62 -14.58 -13.84 4.55
N ILE A 63 -14.33 -12.61 4.98
CA ILE A 63 -13.32 -12.28 5.98
C ILE A 63 -13.96 -11.43 7.07
N LEU A 64 -13.68 -11.75 8.34
CA LEU A 64 -13.78 -10.80 9.43
C LEU A 64 -12.41 -10.19 9.65
N GLU A 65 -12.33 -8.87 9.50
CA GLU A 65 -11.11 -8.12 9.72
C GLU A 65 -11.21 -7.31 11.00
N TYR A 66 -10.11 -7.29 11.75
CA TYR A 66 -9.98 -6.52 12.99
C TYR A 66 -8.75 -5.66 12.88
N GLY A 67 -8.90 -4.35 13.12
CA GLY A 67 -7.83 -3.37 13.18
C GLY A 67 -7.70 -2.75 14.56
N LYS A 68 -6.47 -2.43 14.96
CA LYS A 68 -6.16 -1.70 16.18
C LYS A 68 -4.94 -0.83 15.95
N GLU A 69 -5.05 0.46 16.34
CA GLU A 69 -3.94 1.39 16.43
C GLU A 69 -3.58 1.57 17.91
N ALA A 70 -2.37 1.21 18.32
CA ALA A 70 -1.93 1.36 19.70
C ALA A 70 -0.41 1.44 19.82
N GLY A 71 0.10 2.42 20.57
CA GLY A 71 1.53 2.58 20.84
C GLY A 71 2.38 2.78 19.59
N GLY A 72 1.88 3.52 18.59
CA GLY A 72 2.55 3.74 17.30
C GLY A 72 2.47 2.55 16.35
N LYS A 73 1.83 1.45 16.73
CA LYS A 73 1.72 0.22 15.91
C LYS A 73 0.32 0.01 15.39
N THR A 74 0.24 -0.47 14.16
CA THR A 74 -0.98 -0.98 13.55
C THR A 74 -1.01 -2.51 13.67
N TYR A 75 -2.13 -3.03 14.14
CA TYR A 75 -2.42 -4.46 14.24
C TYR A 75 -3.58 -4.78 13.31
N VAL A 76 -3.41 -5.75 12.42
CA VAL A 76 -4.47 -6.22 11.52
C VAL A 76 -4.61 -7.73 11.66
N VAL A 77 -5.83 -8.19 11.89
CA VAL A 77 -6.18 -9.62 11.87
C VAL A 77 -7.20 -9.86 10.79
N MET A 78 -6.95 -10.83 9.91
CA MET A 78 -7.90 -11.34 8.92
C MET A 78 -8.29 -12.76 9.30
N ASP A 79 -9.57 -13.00 9.57
CA ASP A 79 -10.14 -14.32 9.90
C ASP A 79 -11.05 -14.76 8.74
N PHE A 80 -10.61 -15.73 7.96
CA PHE A 80 -11.33 -16.24 6.78
C PHE A 80 -12.49 -17.14 7.25
N LYS A 81 -13.72 -16.75 6.90
CA LYS A 81 -14.96 -17.45 7.26
C LYS A 81 -15.49 -18.38 6.17
N GLY A 82 -15.05 -18.21 4.96
CA GLY A 82 -15.43 -19.01 3.81
C GLY A 82 -14.67 -18.59 2.55
N PRO A 83 -14.71 -19.44 1.50
CA PRO A 83 -15.30 -20.79 1.40
C PRO A 83 -14.50 -21.85 2.18
N ALA A 84 -14.92 -23.11 2.08
CA ALA A 84 -14.39 -24.22 2.89
C ALA A 84 -12.86 -24.45 2.76
N ASN A 85 -12.28 -24.18 1.58
CA ASN A 85 -10.85 -24.33 1.29
C ASN A 85 -9.95 -23.33 2.03
N VAL A 86 -10.50 -22.19 2.48
CA VAL A 86 -9.74 -21.15 3.22
C VAL A 86 -10.32 -20.90 4.62
N LYS A 87 -11.47 -21.50 4.93
CA LYS A 87 -12.15 -21.30 6.22
C LYS A 87 -11.23 -21.58 7.39
N ASP A 88 -11.33 -20.73 8.42
CA ASP A 88 -10.53 -20.76 9.66
C ASP A 88 -9.01 -20.52 9.44
N THR A 89 -8.57 -20.16 8.24
CA THR A 89 -7.26 -19.53 8.06
C THR A 89 -7.30 -18.17 8.74
N ARG A 90 -6.27 -17.83 9.52
CA ARG A 90 -6.15 -16.54 10.19
C ARG A 90 -4.78 -15.96 9.99
N PHE A 91 -4.74 -14.66 9.71
CA PHE A 91 -3.52 -13.90 9.49
C PHE A 91 -3.46 -12.75 10.48
N LEU A 92 -2.30 -12.51 11.07
CA LEU A 92 -2.00 -11.37 11.94
C LEU A 92 -0.79 -10.64 11.38
N GLN A 93 -0.91 -9.34 11.21
CA GLN A 93 0.19 -8.42 10.91
C GLN A 93 0.29 -7.38 12.03
N ILE A 94 1.52 -7.09 12.43
CA ILE A 94 1.86 -6.03 13.39
C ILE A 94 2.94 -5.19 12.75
N THR A 95 2.70 -3.88 12.57
CA THR A 95 3.73 -2.97 12.07
C THR A 95 4.80 -2.75 13.13
N ASN A 96 6.04 -2.56 12.70
CA ASN A 96 7.16 -2.24 13.56
C ASN A 96 7.81 -0.95 13.09
N ASP A 97 8.06 0.00 14.00
CA ASP A 97 8.64 1.32 13.72
C ASP A 97 10.07 1.25 13.15
N ASN A 98 10.79 0.17 13.43
CA ASN A 98 12.17 -0.04 12.99
C ASN A 98 12.34 -1.48 12.50
N GLY A 99 12.07 -1.72 11.23
CA GLY A 99 12.27 -3.03 10.60
C GLY A 99 11.00 -3.66 10.04
N PRO A 100 11.10 -4.88 9.52
CA PRO A 100 9.99 -5.53 8.84
C PRO A 100 8.85 -5.87 9.81
N ASP A 101 7.62 -5.78 9.31
CA ASP A 101 6.41 -6.16 10.03
C ASP A 101 6.46 -7.61 10.51
N ASP A 102 5.90 -7.86 11.70
CA ASP A 102 5.63 -9.22 12.16
C ASP A 102 4.38 -9.75 11.47
N LYS A 103 4.52 -10.84 10.74
CA LYS A 103 3.42 -11.50 10.04
C LYS A 103 3.32 -12.95 10.47
N PHE A 104 2.13 -13.35 10.91
CA PHE A 104 1.83 -14.73 11.34
C PHE A 104 0.61 -15.24 10.61
N ILE A 105 0.64 -16.51 10.21
CA ILE A 105 -0.49 -17.17 9.57
C ILE A 105 -0.76 -18.52 10.22
N TYR A 106 -2.00 -18.75 10.58
CA TYR A 106 -2.52 -20.06 10.99
C TYR A 106 -3.17 -20.74 9.79
N LEU A 107 -2.73 -21.95 9.50
CA LEU A 107 -3.30 -22.78 8.45
C LEU A 107 -3.98 -24.00 9.11
N PRO A 108 -5.32 -24.16 8.98
CA PRO A 108 -6.06 -25.27 9.57
C PRO A 108 -5.54 -26.65 9.14
N SER A 109 -5.07 -26.77 7.90
CA SER A 109 -4.48 -28.02 7.37
C SER A 109 -3.21 -28.46 8.10
N LEU A 110 -2.45 -27.49 8.63
CA LEU A 110 -1.22 -27.71 9.39
C LEU A 110 -1.47 -27.70 10.91
N LYS A 111 -2.64 -27.22 11.35
CA LYS A 111 -2.99 -26.96 12.76
C LYS A 111 -1.92 -26.16 13.52
N ALA A 112 -1.23 -25.26 12.83
CA ALA A 112 -0.08 -24.52 13.35
C ALA A 112 -0.09 -23.08 12.90
N VAL A 113 0.39 -22.18 13.78
CA VAL A 113 0.78 -20.83 13.44
C VAL A 113 2.22 -20.85 12.97
N ARG A 114 2.50 -20.21 11.85
CA ARG A 114 3.87 -19.96 11.40
C ARG A 114 4.11 -18.47 11.18
N ARG A 115 5.33 -18.03 11.40
CA ARG A 115 5.78 -16.70 10.99
C ARG A 115 6.06 -16.70 9.50
N VAL A 116 5.65 -15.64 8.81
CA VAL A 116 6.02 -15.38 7.42
C VAL A 116 7.41 -14.73 7.43
N ASN A 117 8.38 -15.40 6.82
CA ASN A 117 9.75 -14.89 6.77
C ASN A 117 9.89 -13.82 5.67
N SER A 118 10.87 -12.91 5.79
CA SER A 118 11.15 -11.87 4.80
C SER A 118 11.43 -12.46 3.39
N SER A 119 12.03 -13.66 3.30
CA SER A 119 12.23 -14.36 2.02
C SER A 119 10.93 -14.82 1.34
N GLU A 120 9.81 -14.76 2.04
CA GLU A 120 8.47 -15.08 1.51
C GLU A 120 7.69 -13.82 1.11
N GLY A 121 8.26 -12.63 1.30
CA GLY A 121 7.61 -11.35 1.07
C GLY A 121 6.98 -11.21 -0.31
N SER A 122 7.67 -11.69 -1.35
CA SER A 122 7.20 -11.67 -2.74
C SER A 122 6.19 -12.76 -3.10
N LYS A 123 5.88 -13.70 -2.18
CA LYS A 123 4.86 -14.72 -2.42
C LYS A 123 3.46 -14.10 -2.32
N SER A 124 2.54 -14.60 -3.16
CA SER A 124 1.13 -14.24 -3.14
C SER A 124 0.51 -14.51 -1.77
N PHE A 125 -0.23 -13.53 -1.24
CA PHE A 125 -1.05 -13.70 -0.04
C PHE A 125 -2.33 -14.46 -0.39
N MET A 126 -2.43 -15.69 0.07
CA MET A 126 -3.63 -16.53 -0.08
C MET A 126 -4.13 -16.65 -1.54
N GLY A 127 -3.24 -16.58 -2.53
CA GLY A 127 -3.59 -16.65 -3.95
C GLY A 127 -4.17 -15.35 -4.53
N SER A 128 -4.19 -14.26 -3.76
CA SER A 128 -4.53 -12.92 -4.25
C SER A 128 -3.42 -12.30 -5.09
N ASP A 129 -3.67 -11.15 -5.69
CA ASP A 129 -2.66 -10.38 -6.40
C ASP A 129 -1.72 -9.61 -5.46
N ALA A 130 -2.11 -9.45 -4.20
CA ALA A 130 -1.23 -8.92 -3.17
C ALA A 130 -0.20 -9.98 -2.76
N THR A 131 1.04 -9.54 -2.58
CA THR A 131 2.08 -10.31 -1.91
C THR A 131 2.09 -9.98 -0.41
N TYR A 132 2.84 -10.75 0.39
CA TYR A 132 3.01 -10.42 1.80
C TYR A 132 3.68 -9.05 2.00
N ASP A 133 4.55 -8.61 1.07
CA ASP A 133 5.16 -7.28 1.12
C ASP A 133 4.16 -6.18 0.73
N ASP A 134 3.22 -6.45 -0.18
CA ASP A 134 2.16 -5.49 -0.52
C ASP A 134 1.20 -5.21 0.63
N LEU A 135 1.12 -6.10 1.63
CA LEU A 135 0.35 -5.88 2.85
C LEU A 135 1.08 -5.01 3.88
N SER A 136 2.39 -4.80 3.73
CA SER A 136 3.17 -3.96 4.63
C SER A 136 2.84 -2.49 4.43
N THR A 137 2.69 -1.78 5.53
CA THR A 137 2.73 -0.32 5.51
C THR A 137 4.18 0.12 5.31
N ARG A 138 4.44 0.93 4.29
CA ARG A 138 5.75 1.56 4.11
C ARG A 138 5.78 2.88 4.85
N GLU A 139 6.87 3.12 5.56
CA GLU A 139 7.14 4.41 6.14
C GLU A 139 7.58 5.41 5.06
N VAL A 140 7.18 6.66 5.19
CA VAL A 140 7.58 7.72 4.23
C VAL A 140 9.09 7.81 4.08
N SER A 141 9.83 7.56 5.17
CA SER A 141 11.30 7.57 5.20
C SER A 141 11.97 6.42 4.42
N GLU A 142 11.23 5.41 3.97
CA GLU A 142 11.77 4.28 3.20
C GLU A 142 11.85 4.56 1.69
N ASP A 143 11.23 5.65 1.22
CA ASP A 143 11.19 6.02 -0.19
C ASP A 143 11.66 7.47 -0.41
N GLU A 144 12.27 7.73 -1.58
CA GLU A 144 12.41 9.07 -2.12
C GLU A 144 11.12 9.43 -2.85
N HIS A 145 10.59 10.64 -2.62
CA HIS A 145 9.36 11.11 -3.23
C HIS A 145 9.64 12.26 -4.18
N GLN A 146 9.08 12.17 -5.38
CA GLN A 146 9.20 13.20 -6.42
C GLN A 146 7.78 13.61 -6.85
N TYR A 147 7.39 14.85 -6.57
CA TYR A 147 6.17 15.41 -7.15
C TYR A 147 6.35 15.56 -8.66
N LEU A 148 5.45 14.99 -9.45
CA LEU A 148 5.56 15.04 -10.89
C LEU A 148 4.63 16.10 -11.50
N ARG A 149 3.36 16.13 -11.11
CA ARG A 149 2.32 16.99 -11.68
C ARG A 149 1.00 16.90 -10.91
N ASP A 150 0.10 17.81 -11.22
CA ASP A 150 -1.32 17.69 -10.93
C ASP A 150 -2.04 16.97 -12.07
N GLU A 151 -2.98 16.09 -11.77
CA GLU A 151 -3.72 15.32 -12.77
C GLU A 151 -5.10 14.91 -12.27
N LYS A 152 -6.11 14.97 -13.14
CA LYS A 152 -7.41 14.35 -12.85
C LYS A 152 -7.35 12.86 -13.17
N LYS A 153 -7.68 12.02 -12.20
CA LYS A 153 -7.71 10.57 -12.35
C LYS A 153 -9.12 10.03 -12.20
N THR A 154 -9.59 9.34 -13.23
CA THR A 154 -10.84 8.58 -13.18
C THR A 154 -10.52 7.12 -12.88
N VAL A 155 -11.06 6.59 -11.78
CA VAL A 155 -10.91 5.18 -11.38
C VAL A 155 -11.97 4.31 -12.05
N GLU A 156 -11.85 2.98 -11.98
CA GLU A 156 -12.74 2.01 -12.67
C GLU A 156 -14.23 2.20 -12.30
N SER A 157 -14.53 2.67 -11.09
CA SER A 157 -15.92 2.98 -10.68
C SER A 157 -16.52 4.21 -11.37
N GLY A 158 -15.76 4.95 -12.19
CA GLY A 158 -16.19 6.15 -12.90
C GLY A 158 -16.06 7.45 -12.09
N VAL A 159 -15.60 7.38 -10.83
CA VAL A 159 -15.34 8.57 -10.01
C VAL A 159 -14.04 9.23 -10.47
N THR A 160 -14.06 10.57 -10.60
CA THR A 160 -12.90 11.37 -10.99
C THR A 160 -12.43 12.21 -9.82
N TYR A 161 -11.13 12.11 -9.52
CA TYR A 161 -10.44 12.83 -8.44
C TYR A 161 -9.46 13.86 -9.03
N ASP A 162 -9.24 14.98 -8.34
CA ASP A 162 -8.17 15.93 -8.63
C ASP A 162 -6.95 15.57 -7.77
N CYS A 163 -5.87 15.11 -8.38
CA CYS A 163 -4.77 14.45 -7.67
C CYS A 163 -3.44 15.18 -7.82
N TYR A 164 -2.60 15.01 -6.80
CA TYR A 164 -1.16 15.10 -6.95
C TYR A 164 -0.63 13.75 -7.45
N VAL A 165 0.30 13.77 -8.41
CA VAL A 165 1.02 12.58 -8.86
C VAL A 165 2.42 12.62 -8.29
N VAL A 166 2.73 11.61 -7.46
CA VAL A 166 4.03 11.47 -6.81
C VAL A 166 4.68 10.17 -7.26
N LYS A 167 5.97 10.22 -7.58
CA LYS A 167 6.79 9.02 -7.80
C LYS A 167 7.49 8.65 -6.50
N GLU A 168 7.28 7.43 -6.05
CA GLU A 168 7.96 6.82 -4.89
C GLU A 168 9.07 5.89 -5.39
N ILE A 169 10.28 6.10 -4.91
CA ILE A 169 11.46 5.31 -5.29
C ILE A 169 12.07 4.72 -4.01
N PRO A 170 12.09 3.39 -3.83
CA PRO A 170 12.70 2.79 -2.65
C PRO A 170 14.17 3.19 -2.49
N ILE A 171 14.53 3.69 -1.31
CA ILE A 171 15.92 4.04 -0.94
C ILE A 171 16.75 2.75 -0.87
N GLU A 172 16.25 1.75 -0.12
CA GLU A 172 16.87 0.42 -0.07
C GLU A 172 16.27 -0.46 -1.18
N LYS A 173 17.06 -0.72 -2.21
CA LYS A 173 16.61 -1.48 -3.40
C LYS A 173 16.70 -2.99 -3.21
N LYS A 174 17.45 -3.46 -2.21
CA LYS A 174 17.61 -4.89 -1.94
C LYS A 174 16.35 -5.41 -1.23
N GLY A 175 15.76 -6.44 -1.80
CA GLY A 175 14.55 -7.06 -1.25
C GLY A 175 13.23 -6.42 -1.69
N THR A 176 13.23 -5.23 -2.32
CA THR A 176 12.00 -4.64 -2.85
C THR A 176 11.60 -5.29 -4.17
N GLN A 177 10.29 -5.49 -4.38
CA GLN A 177 9.74 -6.05 -5.61
C GLN A 177 9.70 -5.02 -6.74
N TYR A 178 9.48 -3.75 -6.40
CA TYR A 178 9.26 -2.67 -7.34
C TYR A 178 10.47 -1.75 -7.44
N ASN A 179 10.73 -1.26 -8.67
CA ASN A 179 11.73 -0.23 -8.90
C ASN A 179 11.23 1.15 -8.45
N TYR A 180 9.95 1.42 -8.72
CA TYR A 180 9.24 2.61 -8.24
C TYR A 180 7.71 2.38 -8.30
N ARG A 181 6.98 3.31 -7.68
CA ARG A 181 5.53 3.44 -7.79
C ARG A 181 5.17 4.84 -8.28
N LEU A 182 4.06 4.96 -8.99
CA LEU A 182 3.40 6.24 -9.24
C LEU A 182 2.11 6.25 -8.43
N VAL A 183 1.95 7.27 -7.60
CA VAL A 183 0.84 7.39 -6.66
C VAL A 183 0.03 8.64 -6.98
N TRP A 184 -1.27 8.49 -7.18
CA TRP A 184 -2.23 9.58 -7.31
C TRP A 184 -2.89 9.81 -5.96
N VAL A 185 -2.56 10.94 -5.33
CA VAL A 185 -3.10 11.34 -4.03
C VAL A 185 -4.20 12.36 -4.27
N ASP A 186 -5.42 12.05 -3.87
CA ASP A 186 -6.56 12.96 -3.96
C ASP A 186 -6.32 14.21 -3.11
N LYS A 187 -6.49 15.40 -3.69
CA LYS A 187 -6.21 16.68 -3.02
C LYS A 187 -7.20 17.01 -1.91
N GLU A 188 -8.42 16.48 -1.96
CA GLU A 188 -9.46 16.75 -0.99
C GLU A 188 -9.27 15.93 0.29
N THR A 189 -9.04 14.63 0.14
CA THR A 189 -8.94 13.68 1.26
C THR A 189 -7.51 13.36 1.66
N MET A 190 -6.52 13.70 0.81
CA MET A 190 -5.13 13.25 0.90
C MET A 190 -4.98 11.72 0.89
N TYR A 191 -5.98 11.01 0.35
CA TYR A 191 -5.94 9.56 0.22
C TYR A 191 -5.29 9.13 -1.09
N PRO A 192 -4.38 8.12 -1.10
CA PRO A 192 -3.83 7.55 -2.33
C PRO A 192 -4.90 6.70 -3.03
N ILE A 193 -5.51 7.24 -4.10
CA ILE A 193 -6.66 6.60 -4.77
C ILE A 193 -6.27 5.70 -5.93
N HIS A 194 -5.07 5.86 -6.46
CA HIS A 194 -4.55 5.03 -7.54
C HIS A 194 -3.04 4.89 -7.40
N THR A 195 -2.53 3.67 -7.54
CA THR A 195 -1.09 3.38 -7.48
C THR A 195 -0.71 2.42 -8.59
N GLU A 196 0.25 2.82 -9.41
CA GLU A 196 0.88 1.98 -10.42
C GLU A 196 2.23 1.49 -9.91
N MET A 197 2.49 0.17 -10.01
CA MET A 197 3.69 -0.48 -9.48
C MET A 197 4.53 -1.03 -10.63
N TYR A 198 5.78 -0.59 -10.71
CA TYR A 198 6.70 -0.92 -11.79
C TYR A 198 7.82 -1.84 -11.31
N ASP A 199 8.09 -2.91 -12.06
CA ASP A 199 9.13 -3.88 -11.71
C ASP A 199 10.56 -3.33 -11.95
N LYS A 200 11.56 -4.18 -11.71
CA LYS A 200 12.99 -3.81 -11.89
C LYS A 200 13.39 -3.54 -13.36
N ASN A 201 12.52 -3.83 -14.32
CA ASN A 201 12.69 -3.56 -15.74
C ASN A 201 11.80 -2.40 -16.21
N ASP A 202 11.26 -1.60 -15.28
CA ASP A 202 10.36 -0.48 -15.54
C ASP A 202 9.06 -0.88 -16.28
N LYS A 203 8.62 -2.13 -16.11
CA LYS A 203 7.35 -2.60 -16.64
C LYS A 203 6.27 -2.48 -15.57
N LEU A 204 5.12 -1.93 -15.96
CA LEU A 204 3.93 -1.92 -15.11
C LEU A 204 3.49 -3.36 -14.83
N VAL A 205 3.40 -3.73 -13.56
CA VAL A 205 3.01 -5.08 -13.11
C VAL A 205 1.69 -5.10 -12.38
N LYS A 206 1.42 -4.08 -11.55
CA LYS A 206 0.17 -4.01 -10.77
C LYS A 206 -0.39 -2.60 -10.76
N VAL A 207 -1.70 -2.53 -10.64
CA VAL A 207 -2.46 -1.30 -10.41
C VAL A 207 -3.38 -1.52 -9.23
N LEU A 208 -3.27 -0.66 -8.21
CA LEU A 208 -4.20 -0.58 -7.08
C LEU A 208 -5.10 0.63 -7.28
N GLU A 209 -6.40 0.44 -7.18
CA GLU A 209 -7.39 1.51 -7.22
C GLU A 209 -8.32 1.46 -6.01
N VAL A 210 -8.62 2.63 -5.46
CA VAL A 210 -9.70 2.81 -4.49
C VAL A 210 -10.97 3.16 -5.26
N LEU A 211 -11.87 2.20 -5.36
CA LEU A 211 -13.10 2.33 -6.14
C LEU A 211 -14.19 3.11 -5.39
N LYS A 212 -14.12 3.10 -4.06
CA LYS A 212 -15.11 3.79 -3.22
C LYS A 212 -14.49 4.23 -1.90
N ILE A 213 -14.60 5.52 -1.59
CA ILE A 213 -14.35 6.09 -0.25
C ILE A 213 -15.70 6.49 0.35
N GLN A 214 -15.88 6.28 1.64
CA GLN A 214 -17.07 6.70 2.38
C GLN A 214 -16.69 7.22 3.76
N LYS A 215 -17.33 8.31 4.17
CA LYS A 215 -17.15 8.83 5.53
C LYS A 215 -17.96 8.01 6.53
N ILE A 216 -17.28 7.41 7.51
CA ILE A 216 -17.86 6.59 8.59
C ILE A 216 -17.38 7.18 9.91
N ASP A 217 -18.30 7.70 10.70
CA ASP A 217 -18.03 8.28 12.03
C ASP A 217 -16.85 9.29 12.05
N GLY A 218 -16.72 10.07 10.94
CA GLY A 218 -15.68 11.09 10.78
C GLY A 218 -14.36 10.62 10.17
N TYR A 219 -14.25 9.34 9.80
CA TYR A 219 -13.12 8.75 9.08
C TYR A 219 -13.46 8.57 7.61
N ASP A 220 -12.51 8.89 6.72
CA ASP A 220 -12.64 8.55 5.30
C ASP A 220 -12.15 7.11 5.10
N MET A 221 -13.08 6.17 4.85
CA MET A 221 -12.80 4.74 4.78
C MET A 221 -12.82 4.26 3.34
N PRO A 222 -11.77 3.55 2.87
CA PRO A 222 -11.75 2.91 1.56
C PRO A 222 -12.63 1.66 1.59
N MET A 223 -13.89 1.81 1.15
CA MET A 223 -14.88 0.74 1.23
C MET A 223 -14.72 -0.32 0.14
N GLU A 224 -14.07 0.02 -0.96
CA GLU A 224 -13.82 -0.92 -2.04
C GLU A 224 -12.48 -0.60 -2.72
N ASN A 225 -11.58 -1.59 -2.77
CA ASN A 225 -10.26 -1.50 -3.39
C ASN A 225 -10.09 -2.63 -4.39
N LYS A 226 -9.41 -2.37 -5.51
CA LYS A 226 -9.07 -3.38 -6.51
C LYS A 226 -7.58 -3.35 -6.83
N LEU A 227 -6.93 -4.48 -6.67
CA LEU A 227 -5.55 -4.70 -7.10
C LEU A 227 -5.57 -5.60 -8.35
N LYS A 228 -5.08 -5.09 -9.46
CA LYS A 228 -5.00 -5.80 -10.73
C LYS A 228 -3.55 -6.10 -11.09
N ASN A 229 -3.26 -7.35 -11.39
CA ASN A 229 -2.02 -7.74 -12.04
C ASN A 229 -2.20 -7.60 -13.56
N VAL A 230 -1.59 -6.57 -14.14
CA VAL A 230 -1.79 -6.23 -15.56
C VAL A 230 -1.11 -7.21 -16.51
N GLN A 231 -0.12 -7.98 -16.02
CA GLN A 231 0.61 -8.96 -16.84
C GLN A 231 -0.16 -10.27 -16.96
N THR A 232 -0.83 -10.70 -15.89
CA THR A 232 -1.61 -11.95 -15.87
C THR A 232 -3.07 -11.75 -16.23
N GLY A 233 -3.58 -10.53 -16.05
CA GLY A 233 -4.99 -10.19 -16.18
C GLY A 233 -5.85 -10.61 -14.98
N HIS A 234 -5.24 -11.15 -13.92
CA HIS A 234 -5.91 -11.47 -12.66
C HIS A 234 -6.13 -10.21 -11.81
N SER A 235 -7.17 -10.19 -10.99
CA SER A 235 -7.43 -9.10 -10.06
C SER A 235 -8.02 -9.59 -8.73
N THR A 236 -7.76 -8.82 -7.67
CA THR A 236 -8.31 -9.02 -6.33
C THR A 236 -9.05 -7.77 -5.90
N THR A 237 -10.34 -7.90 -5.59
CA THR A 237 -11.16 -6.80 -5.05
C THR A 237 -11.45 -7.08 -3.58
N LEU A 238 -11.20 -6.08 -2.72
CA LEU A 238 -11.62 -6.07 -1.33
C LEU A 238 -12.80 -5.12 -1.19
N LYS A 239 -13.94 -5.63 -0.71
CA LYS A 239 -15.15 -4.86 -0.49
C LYS A 239 -15.61 -4.98 0.96
N ILE A 240 -15.63 -3.86 1.67
CA ILE A 240 -16.17 -3.77 3.03
C ILE A 240 -17.70 -3.69 2.94
N LEU A 241 -18.38 -4.69 3.48
CA LEU A 241 -19.84 -4.73 3.55
C LEU A 241 -20.36 -3.97 4.77
N LYS A 242 -19.65 -4.09 5.88
CA LYS A 242 -19.96 -3.44 7.15
C LYS A 242 -18.67 -3.14 7.89
N VAL A 243 -18.58 -1.97 8.50
CA VAL A 243 -17.49 -1.59 9.41
C VAL A 243 -18.06 -0.94 10.66
N GLU A 244 -17.46 -1.25 11.78
CA GLU A 244 -17.64 -0.58 13.07
C GLU A 244 -16.30 -0.02 13.49
N VAL A 245 -16.26 1.26 13.87
CA VAL A 245 -15.03 1.97 14.26
C VAL A 245 -15.10 2.41 15.71
N ASP A 246 -13.93 2.57 16.35
CA ASP A 246 -13.73 3.06 17.72
C ASP A 246 -14.50 2.29 18.82
N LYS A 247 -14.97 1.09 18.51
CA LYS A 247 -15.47 0.18 19.53
C LYS A 247 -14.31 -0.67 20.02
N PRO A 248 -13.96 -0.61 21.33
CA PRO A 248 -12.83 -1.35 21.87
C PRO A 248 -12.91 -2.85 21.57
N LEU A 249 -11.82 -3.43 21.11
CA LEU A 249 -11.66 -4.85 20.86
C LEU A 249 -10.75 -5.46 21.93
N PRO A 250 -11.04 -6.70 22.40
CA PRO A 250 -10.17 -7.35 23.36
C PRO A 250 -8.76 -7.59 22.79
N ASP A 251 -7.72 -7.30 23.57
CA ASP A 251 -6.32 -7.47 23.14
C ASP A 251 -5.99 -8.88 22.67
N ARG A 252 -6.67 -9.90 23.21
CA ARG A 252 -6.50 -11.30 22.80
C ARG A 252 -6.70 -11.53 21.30
N VAL A 253 -7.52 -10.69 20.62
CA VAL A 253 -7.78 -10.79 19.17
C VAL A 253 -6.49 -10.61 18.37
N PHE A 254 -5.56 -9.83 18.90
CA PHE A 254 -4.29 -9.48 18.23
C PHE A 254 -3.12 -10.34 18.72
N THR A 255 -3.39 -11.64 19.00
CA THR A 255 -2.39 -12.58 19.49
C THR A 255 -2.30 -13.84 18.64
N GLN A 256 -1.16 -14.53 18.66
CA GLN A 256 -1.01 -15.82 18.00
C GLN A 256 -1.96 -16.90 18.59
N ASN A 257 -2.35 -16.78 19.87
CA ASN A 257 -3.33 -17.67 20.46
C ASN A 257 -4.70 -17.54 19.80
N PHE A 258 -5.12 -16.31 19.49
CA PHE A 258 -6.35 -16.09 18.73
C PHE A 258 -6.28 -16.70 17.33
N LEU A 259 -5.12 -16.65 16.67
CA LEU A 259 -4.95 -17.29 15.37
C LEU A 259 -5.22 -18.81 15.44
N THR A 260 -4.80 -19.45 16.53
CA THR A 260 -5.01 -20.90 16.73
C THR A 260 -6.46 -21.22 17.08
N THR A 261 -7.04 -20.48 18.01
CA THR A 261 -8.32 -20.84 18.66
C THR A 261 -9.55 -20.15 18.04
N GLY A 262 -9.37 -18.98 17.45
CA GLY A 262 -10.47 -18.11 17.00
C GLY A 262 -11.27 -17.47 18.14
N LYS A 263 -10.72 -17.48 19.39
CA LYS A 263 -11.43 -17.05 20.62
C LYS A 263 -10.58 -16.14 21.47
#